data_deb2cf8e159ab38b70df3a5064e9accc
#
_entry.id   deb2cf8e159ab38b70df3a5064e9accc
#
_cell.length_a   1.000
_cell.length_b   1.000
_cell.length_c   1.000
_cell.angle_alpha   90.00
_cell.angle_beta   90.00
_cell.angle_gamma   90.00
#
_symmetry.space_group_name_H-M   'P 1'
#
loop_
_entity.id
_entity.type
_entity.pdbx_description
1 polymer ?
#
loop_
_entity_poly.entity_id
_entity_poly.type
_entity_poly.pdbx_seq_one_letter_code
_entity_poly.pdbx_strand_id
1 'polypeptide(L)'
;AKDAHASRLMIHAAAAKLGAGEKASLECSMAKCFAADAAMTHTVNAVQVHGGSGYIKGIEVERLMRDAKITQIYEGTNQIQRMVIAKHLFR
;
A
#
# COMPACT_ATOMS: atom_id res chain seq x y z
N ALA A 1 2.67 11.30 -7.92
CA ALA A 1 3.43 12.04 -6.90
C ALA A 1 2.65 12.16 -5.59
N LYS A 2 1.39 12.59 -5.65
CA LYS A 2 0.61 12.82 -4.41
C LYS A 2 0.39 11.55 -3.58
N ASP A 3 0.11 10.41 -4.22
CA ASP A 3 -0.14 9.17 -3.49
C ASP A 3 1.14 8.61 -2.86
N ALA A 4 2.28 8.76 -3.52
CA ALA A 4 3.57 8.40 -2.94
C ALA A 4 3.89 9.28 -1.73
N HIS A 5 3.63 10.58 -1.83
CA HIS A 5 3.82 11.52 -0.73
C HIS A 5 2.89 11.21 0.44
N ALA A 6 1.62 10.99 0.16
CA ALA A 6 0.63 10.63 1.19
C ALA A 6 0.99 9.31 1.88
N SER A 7 1.39 8.29 1.11
CA SER A 7 1.83 7.00 1.66
C SER A 7 3.01 7.18 2.61
N ARG A 8 4.00 7.97 2.20
CA ARG A 8 5.18 8.23 3.04
C ARG A 8 4.81 8.93 4.34
N LEU A 9 3.94 9.93 4.27
CA LEU A 9 3.50 10.66 5.47
C LEU A 9 2.75 9.75 6.43
N MET A 10 1.87 8.88 5.93
CA MET A 10 1.12 7.93 6.76
C MET A 10 2.05 6.92 7.42
N ILE A 11 3.02 6.38 6.67
CA ILE A 11 4.00 5.43 7.20
C ILE A 11 4.86 6.09 8.27
N HIS A 12 5.35 7.29 8.02
CA HIS A 12 6.18 8.01 9.00
C HIS A 12 5.39 8.39 10.25
N ALA A 13 4.12 8.76 10.13
CA ALA A 13 3.27 9.04 11.29
C ALA A 13 3.08 7.80 12.16
N ALA A 14 2.79 6.65 11.53
CA ALA A 14 2.66 5.38 12.26
C ALA A 14 3.97 4.98 12.94
N ALA A 15 5.10 5.11 12.23
CA ALA A 15 6.42 4.80 12.77
C ALA A 15 6.77 5.71 13.96
N ALA A 16 6.45 6.99 13.88
CA ALA A 16 6.70 7.95 14.96
C ALA A 16 5.92 7.57 16.21
N LYS A 17 4.66 7.16 16.10
CA LYS A 17 3.86 6.69 17.22
C LYS A 17 4.46 5.45 17.87
N LEU A 18 4.85 4.48 17.07
CA LEU A 18 5.50 3.26 17.57
C LEU A 18 6.82 3.58 18.26
N GLY A 19 7.62 4.48 17.69
CA GLY A 19 8.89 4.91 18.27
C GLY A 19 8.73 5.63 19.60
N ALA A 20 7.58 6.27 19.82
CA ALA A 20 7.24 6.93 21.09
C ALA A 20 6.63 5.98 22.13
N GLY A 21 6.51 4.69 21.81
CA GLY A 21 5.92 3.69 22.69
C GLY A 21 4.40 3.69 22.71
N GLU A 22 3.75 4.42 21.79
CA GLU A 22 2.29 4.48 21.70
C GLU A 22 1.75 3.35 20.87
N LYS A 23 0.47 3.04 21.05
CA LYS A 23 -0.25 2.09 20.20
C LYS A 23 -0.55 2.75 18.85
N ALA A 24 -0.24 2.10 17.77
CA ALA A 24 -0.41 2.63 16.41
C ALA A 24 -1.12 1.66 15.46
N SER A 25 -1.96 0.77 15.99
CA SER A 25 -2.65 -0.25 15.17
C SER A 25 -3.50 0.40 14.09
N LEU A 26 -4.27 1.43 14.42
CA LEU A 26 -5.10 2.15 13.46
C LEU A 26 -4.24 2.79 12.36
N GLU A 27 -3.20 3.52 12.75
CA GLU A 27 -2.34 4.24 11.83
C GLU A 27 -1.57 3.28 10.92
N CYS A 28 -1.08 2.17 11.46
CA CYS A 28 -0.39 1.15 10.67
C CYS A 28 -1.34 0.50 9.65
N SER A 29 -2.57 0.19 10.05
CA SER A 29 -3.56 -0.40 9.15
C SER A 29 -3.95 0.56 8.03
N MET A 30 -4.15 1.84 8.35
CA MET A 30 -4.44 2.86 7.35
C MET A 30 -3.28 3.04 6.38
N ALA A 31 -2.06 3.12 6.90
CA ALA A 31 -0.86 3.30 6.07
C ALA A 31 -0.66 2.11 5.11
N LYS A 32 -0.75 0.91 5.63
CA LYS A 32 -0.58 -0.32 4.83
C LYS A 32 -1.65 -0.41 3.75
N CYS A 33 -2.90 -0.21 4.11
CA CYS A 33 -4.02 -0.30 3.19
C CYS A 33 -3.90 0.74 2.07
N PHE A 34 -3.65 2.00 2.42
CA PHE A 34 -3.52 3.08 1.45
C PHE A 34 -2.31 2.88 0.52
N ALA A 35 -1.14 2.60 1.09
CA ALA A 35 0.09 2.47 0.31
C ALA A 35 0.03 1.27 -0.64
N ALA A 36 -0.50 0.13 -0.19
CA ALA A 36 -0.61 -1.06 -1.02
C ALA A 36 -1.61 -0.87 -2.16
N ASP A 37 -2.76 -0.25 -1.89
CA ASP A 37 -3.74 0.04 -2.93
C ASP A 37 -3.19 1.05 -3.96
N ALA A 38 -2.51 2.08 -3.51
CA ALA A 38 -1.87 3.07 -4.38
C ALA A 38 -0.78 2.42 -5.26
N ALA A 39 0.06 1.57 -4.67
CA ALA A 39 1.10 0.86 -5.41
C ALA A 39 0.50 -0.02 -6.51
N MET A 40 -0.59 -0.74 -6.22
CA MET A 40 -1.25 -1.58 -7.21
C MET A 40 -1.83 -0.73 -8.34
N THR A 41 -2.54 0.35 -8.03
CA THR A 41 -3.12 1.24 -9.02
C THR A 41 -2.05 1.82 -9.95
N HIS A 42 -0.96 2.33 -9.39
CA HIS A 42 0.08 2.99 -10.18
C HIS A 42 0.92 2.02 -10.99
N THR A 43 1.19 0.81 -10.49
CA THR A 43 1.92 -0.20 -11.26
C THR A 43 1.08 -0.76 -12.40
N VAL A 44 -0.22 -0.96 -12.20
CA VAL A 44 -1.14 -1.34 -13.29
C VAL A 44 -1.15 -0.26 -14.36
N ASN A 45 -1.26 1.00 -13.97
CA ASN A 45 -1.24 2.12 -14.91
C ASN A 45 0.09 2.23 -15.64
N ALA A 46 1.20 1.95 -14.98
CA ALA A 46 2.51 1.93 -15.62
C ALA A 46 2.60 0.87 -16.71
N VAL A 47 2.08 -0.33 -16.46
CA VAL A 47 1.99 -1.37 -17.49
C VAL A 47 1.14 -0.88 -18.66
N GLN A 48 0.00 -0.24 -18.39
CA GLN A 48 -0.89 0.27 -19.41
C GLN A 48 -0.20 1.32 -20.30
N VAL A 49 0.56 2.23 -19.71
CA VAL A 49 1.31 3.26 -20.45
C VAL A 49 2.35 2.64 -21.38
N HIS A 50 3.00 1.55 -20.96
CA HIS A 50 3.97 0.83 -21.78
C HIS A 50 3.32 0.00 -22.89
N GLY A 51 2.01 -0.21 -22.83
CA GLY A 51 1.29 -1.05 -23.78
C GLY A 51 1.74 -2.52 -23.72
N GLY A 52 1.68 -3.22 -24.82
CA GLY A 52 2.06 -4.63 -24.88
C GLY A 52 3.48 -4.93 -24.38
N SER A 53 4.40 -4.00 -24.61
CA SER A 53 5.79 -4.14 -24.13
C SER A 53 5.88 -4.20 -22.61
N GLY A 54 5.00 -3.49 -21.91
CA GLY A 54 4.96 -3.48 -20.44
C GLY A 54 4.48 -4.80 -19.84
N TYR A 55 3.79 -5.62 -20.62
CA TYR A 55 3.26 -6.91 -20.18
C TYR A 55 4.27 -8.04 -20.33
N ILE A 56 5.33 -7.85 -21.10
CA ILE A 56 6.32 -8.86 -21.43
C ILE A 56 7.45 -8.83 -20.41
N LYS A 57 7.94 -10.00 -20.00
CA LYS A 57 9.12 -10.11 -19.13
C LYS A 57 10.33 -9.47 -19.81
N GLY A 58 11.17 -8.81 -19.01
CA GLY A 58 12.34 -8.08 -19.50
C GLY A 58 12.16 -6.56 -19.43
N ILE A 59 10.90 -6.09 -19.40
CA ILE A 59 10.57 -4.70 -19.03
C ILE A 59 10.12 -4.72 -17.57
N GLU A 60 10.72 -3.91 -16.75
CA GLU A 60 10.62 -4.00 -15.28
C GLU A 60 9.21 -3.77 -14.73
N VAL A 61 8.37 -3.01 -15.44
CA VAL A 61 7.04 -2.62 -14.93
C VAL A 61 6.11 -3.81 -14.65
N GLU A 62 6.18 -4.90 -15.44
CA GLU A 62 5.35 -6.08 -15.16
C GLU A 62 5.75 -6.75 -13.84
N ARG A 63 7.05 -6.78 -13.54
CA ARG A 63 7.55 -7.31 -12.28
C ARG A 63 7.13 -6.43 -11.10
N LEU A 64 7.20 -5.12 -11.27
CA LEU A 64 6.76 -4.18 -10.22
C LEU A 64 5.27 -4.34 -9.93
N MET A 65 4.45 -4.58 -10.95
CA MET A 65 3.02 -4.85 -10.77
C MET A 65 2.80 -6.15 -9.99
N ARG A 66 3.53 -7.21 -10.31
CA ARG A 66 3.43 -8.48 -9.58
C ARG A 66 3.87 -8.31 -8.14
N ASP A 67 4.96 -7.59 -7.91
CA ASP A 67 5.47 -7.30 -6.57
C ASP A 67 4.48 -6.44 -5.76
N ALA A 68 3.84 -5.48 -6.41
CA ALA A 68 2.83 -4.63 -5.75
C ALA A 68 1.63 -5.45 -5.29
N LYS A 69 1.21 -6.43 -6.08
CA LYS A 69 0.02 -7.22 -5.75
C LYS A 69 0.13 -7.95 -4.40
N ILE A 70 1.29 -8.51 -4.10
CA ILE A 70 1.47 -9.22 -2.83
C ILE A 70 1.31 -8.29 -1.63
N THR A 71 1.59 -7.00 -1.79
CA THR A 71 1.45 -6.03 -0.70
C THR A 71 0.00 -5.82 -0.26
N GLN A 72 -0.97 -6.13 -1.12
CA GLN A 72 -2.39 -6.10 -0.76
C GLN A 72 -2.84 -7.37 -0.04
N ILE A 73 -2.01 -8.40 0.01
CA ILE A 73 -2.38 -9.74 0.48
C ILE A 73 -1.67 -10.10 1.78
N TYR A 74 -0.35 -9.93 1.85
CA TYR A 74 0.43 -10.41 3.00
C TYR A 74 0.29 -9.47 4.22
N GLU A 75 0.70 -9.94 5.37
CA GLU A 75 0.64 -9.20 6.65
C GLU A 75 -0.80 -8.73 6.96
N GLY A 76 -1.78 -9.57 6.64
CA GLY A 76 -3.19 -9.22 6.67
C GLY A 76 -3.63 -8.55 5.37
N THR A 77 -4.60 -9.15 4.68
CA THR A 77 -5.11 -8.56 3.43
C THR A 77 -5.64 -7.16 3.66
N ASN A 78 -5.74 -6.36 2.61
CA ASN A 78 -6.32 -5.01 2.73
C ASN A 78 -7.77 -5.04 3.21
N GLN A 79 -8.52 -6.11 2.93
CA GLN A 79 -9.86 -6.31 3.50
C GLN A 79 -9.79 -6.47 5.02
N ILE A 80 -8.85 -7.26 5.53
CA ILE A 80 -8.64 -7.41 6.97
C ILE A 80 -8.18 -6.08 7.59
N GLN A 81 -7.33 -5.33 6.92
CA GLN A 81 -6.91 -4.01 7.39
C GLN A 81 -8.10 -3.06 7.55
N ARG A 82 -9.05 -3.10 6.61
CA ARG A 82 -10.28 -2.32 6.71
C ARG A 82 -11.13 -2.73 7.90
N MET A 83 -11.19 -4.01 8.23
CA MET A 83 -11.86 -4.49 9.44
C MET A 83 -11.20 -3.96 10.70
N VAL A 84 -9.88 -3.95 10.76
CA VAL A 84 -9.13 -3.40 11.90
C VAL A 84 -9.40 -1.90 12.05
N ILE A 85 -9.39 -1.16 10.95
CA ILE A 85 -9.69 0.28 10.94
C ILE A 85 -11.10 0.51 11.49
N ALA A 86 -12.08 -0.21 10.96
CA ALA A 86 -13.48 -0.07 11.39
C ALA A 86 -13.63 -0.35 12.90
N LYS A 87 -12.96 -1.37 13.40
CA LYS A 87 -12.98 -1.71 14.81
C LYS A 87 -12.50 -0.55 15.70
N HIS A 88 -11.49 0.18 15.25
CA HIS A 88 -10.97 1.33 16.00
C HIS A 88 -11.89 2.55 15.92
N LEU A 89 -12.59 2.74 14.78
CA LEU A 89 -13.44 3.90 14.56
C LEU A 89 -14.82 3.77 15.20
N PHE A 90 -15.34 2.55 15.31
CA PHE A 90 -16.72 2.29 15.76
C PHE A 90 -16.78 1.57 17.10
N ARG A 91 -15.86 1.80 17.95
CA ARG A 91 -15.89 1.30 19.32
C ARG A 91 -16.96 1.94 20.17
#